data_6719bba7bddedb9dcaccf4cdf031497d
#
_entry.id   6719bba7bddedb9dcaccf4cdf031497d
#
_cell.length_a   1.000
_cell.length_b   1.000
_cell.length_c   1.000
_cell.angle_alpha   90.00
_cell.angle_beta   90.00
_cell.angle_gamma   90.00
#
_symmetry.space_group_name_H-M   'P 1'
#
loop_
_entity.id
_entity.type
_entity.pdbx_description
1 polymer ?
#
loop_
_entity_poly.entity_id
_entity_poly.type
_entity_poly.pdbx_seq_one_letter_code
_entity_poly.pdbx_strand_id
1 'polypeptide(L)'
;FSSIAGAGPIVGPITAAVFGWVPVMLWILIGSIFFGGVHDFGSLFASIRFQGKTIGQIIEANLGKSGKFLFSIFAYVTLLVVIAAFANIVAATFVASPEAATASLLFIAIAVVFGLSVYRGGLSFKIGTAAGLVLLVVSIALGNMFPLVLSKTTWVCILMTYIFIASIAPVWILLQPRDYLNSFLLYACMAFALIGITLYLSLIHISEP
;
A
#
# COMPACT_ATOMS: atom_id res chain seq x y z
N PHE A 1 2.05 -2.53 -8.72
CA PHE A 1 3.11 -1.84 -7.97
C PHE A 1 2.58 -1.21 -6.68
N SER A 2 1.55 -0.37 -6.77
CA SER A 2 0.92 0.27 -5.61
C SER A 2 0.38 -0.73 -4.57
N SER A 3 -0.19 -1.85 -4.99
CA SER A 3 -0.68 -2.90 -4.10
C SER A 3 0.45 -3.61 -3.33
N ILE A 4 1.63 -3.72 -3.95
CA ILE A 4 2.79 -4.37 -3.34
C ILE A 4 3.52 -3.41 -2.39
N ALA A 5 3.69 -2.16 -2.80
CA ALA A 5 4.46 -1.19 -2.04
C ALA A 5 3.88 -0.89 -0.66
N GLY A 6 2.56 -0.73 -0.52
CA GLY A 6 1.92 -0.42 0.76
C GLY A 6 2.59 0.74 1.50
N ALA A 7 2.49 0.75 2.82
CA ALA A 7 3.15 1.75 3.67
C ALA A 7 4.59 1.34 4.08
N GLY A 8 4.94 0.06 3.98
CA GLY A 8 6.23 -0.48 4.42
C GLY A 8 7.45 0.20 3.80
N PRO A 9 7.52 0.35 2.46
CA PRO A 9 8.64 1.00 1.77
C PRO A 9 8.83 2.48 2.13
N ILE A 10 7.80 3.15 2.64
CA ILE A 10 7.87 4.56 3.06
C ILE A 10 8.25 4.63 4.54
N VAL A 11 7.49 3.95 5.40
CA VAL A 11 7.68 4.02 6.86
C VAL A 11 8.93 3.27 7.30
N GLY A 12 9.27 2.15 6.66
CA GLY A 12 10.44 1.33 6.99
C GLY A 12 11.75 2.10 6.95
N PRO A 13 12.13 2.70 5.82
CA PRO A 13 13.35 3.50 5.72
C PRO A 13 13.38 4.71 6.66
N ILE A 14 12.23 5.39 6.86
CA ILE A 14 12.14 6.53 7.79
C ILE A 14 12.43 6.09 9.22
N THR A 15 11.82 5.00 9.69
CA THR A 15 12.07 4.47 11.04
C THR A 15 13.47 3.90 11.19
N ALA A 16 14.00 3.28 10.14
CA ALA A 16 15.34 2.72 10.15
C ALA A 16 16.44 3.82 10.11
N ALA A 17 16.14 5.01 9.61
CA ALA A 17 17.08 6.14 9.57
C ALA A 17 17.62 6.54 10.95
N VAL A 18 16.90 6.22 12.03
CA VAL A 18 17.37 6.38 13.42
C VAL A 18 18.68 5.64 13.69
N PHE A 19 18.93 4.53 12.98
CA PHE A 19 20.14 3.72 13.10
C PHE A 19 21.29 4.20 12.19
N GLY A 20 21.09 5.27 11.45
CA GLY A 20 22.02 5.82 10.47
C GLY A 20 21.82 5.26 9.06
N TRP A 21 22.38 5.95 8.06
CA TRP A 21 22.16 5.64 6.65
C TRP A 21 22.87 4.36 6.18
N VAL A 22 24.04 4.05 6.73
CA VAL A 22 24.84 2.87 6.32
C VAL A 22 24.12 1.55 6.64
N PRO A 23 23.65 1.30 7.88
CA PRO A 23 22.87 0.10 8.18
C PRO A 23 21.61 -0.01 7.33
N VAL A 24 20.91 1.10 7.08
CA VAL A 24 19.70 1.12 6.25
C VAL A 24 20.03 0.74 4.80
N MET A 25 21.05 1.32 4.21
CA MET A 25 21.49 1.02 2.84
C MET A 25 21.91 -0.46 2.70
N LEU A 26 22.72 -0.97 3.63
CA LEU A 26 23.12 -2.38 3.62
C LEU A 26 21.91 -3.31 3.76
N TRP A 27 20.96 -2.98 4.64
CA TRP A 27 19.74 -3.78 4.81
C TRP A 27 18.87 -3.75 3.57
N ILE A 28 18.72 -2.60 2.91
CA ILE A 28 17.96 -2.50 1.66
C ILE A 28 18.61 -3.35 0.57
N LEU A 29 19.93 -3.29 0.39
CA LEU A 29 20.61 -4.06 -0.63
C LEU A 29 20.61 -5.57 -0.34
N ILE A 30 21.06 -5.96 0.84
CA ILE A 30 21.17 -7.38 1.22
C ILE A 30 19.80 -7.99 1.44
N GLY A 31 18.91 -7.27 2.15
CA GLY A 31 17.57 -7.72 2.46
C GLY A 31 16.69 -7.90 1.22
N SER A 32 16.74 -6.97 0.26
CA SER A 32 15.98 -7.10 -0.97
C SER A 32 16.43 -8.27 -1.84
N ILE A 33 17.73 -8.60 -1.85
CA ILE A 33 18.25 -9.75 -2.61
C ILE A 33 17.93 -11.07 -1.88
N PHE A 34 18.34 -11.21 -0.63
CA PHE A 34 18.28 -12.49 0.09
C PHE A 34 16.91 -12.79 0.71
N PHE A 35 16.25 -11.78 1.28
CA PHE A 35 14.93 -11.97 1.89
C PHE A 35 13.77 -11.69 0.92
N GLY A 36 13.89 -10.67 0.07
CA GLY A 36 12.88 -10.38 -0.94
C GLY A 36 13.01 -11.30 -2.16
N GLY A 37 14.06 -11.12 -2.95
CA GLY A 37 14.22 -11.79 -4.23
C GLY A 37 14.25 -13.31 -4.14
N VAL A 38 14.98 -13.90 -3.20
CA VAL A 38 15.06 -15.36 -3.03
C VAL A 38 13.74 -15.92 -2.55
N HIS A 39 13.07 -15.24 -1.61
CA HIS A 39 11.76 -15.65 -1.10
C HIS A 39 10.69 -15.61 -2.20
N ASP A 40 10.60 -14.50 -2.94
CA ASP A 40 9.59 -14.32 -3.98
C ASP A 40 9.83 -15.26 -5.16
N PHE A 41 11.08 -15.43 -5.57
CA PHE A 41 11.46 -16.42 -6.59
C PHE A 41 11.12 -17.84 -6.16
N GLY A 42 11.46 -18.22 -4.93
CA GLY A 42 11.15 -19.53 -4.38
C GLY A 42 9.65 -19.82 -4.33
N SER A 43 8.86 -18.84 -3.90
CA SER A 43 7.40 -18.94 -3.84
C SER A 43 6.78 -19.07 -5.23
N LEU A 44 7.25 -18.26 -6.19
CA LEU A 44 6.80 -18.30 -7.57
C LEU A 44 7.17 -19.63 -8.25
N PHE A 45 8.41 -20.06 -8.09
CA PHE A 45 8.90 -21.33 -8.63
C PHE A 45 8.11 -22.52 -8.09
N ALA A 46 7.88 -22.55 -6.77
CA ALA A 46 7.05 -23.57 -6.14
C ALA A 46 5.61 -23.55 -6.68
N SER A 47 5.00 -22.38 -6.81
CA SER A 47 3.65 -22.23 -7.35
C SER A 47 3.56 -22.74 -8.79
N ILE A 48 4.49 -22.39 -9.66
CA ILE A 48 4.53 -22.87 -11.06
C ILE A 48 4.69 -24.39 -11.10
N ARG A 49 5.59 -24.95 -10.31
CA ARG A 49 5.82 -26.41 -10.24
C ARG A 49 4.58 -27.18 -9.78
N PHE A 50 3.75 -26.57 -8.95
CA PHE A 50 2.50 -27.13 -8.47
C PHE A 50 1.26 -26.62 -9.22
N GLN A 51 1.41 -26.17 -10.47
CA GLN A 51 0.31 -25.75 -11.36
C GLN A 51 -0.53 -24.56 -10.81
N GLY A 52 0.13 -23.58 -10.22
CA GLY A 52 -0.53 -22.39 -9.69
C GLY A 52 -1.25 -22.59 -8.36
N LYS A 53 -0.92 -23.62 -7.60
CA LYS A 53 -1.49 -23.85 -6.27
C LYS A 53 -0.98 -22.83 -5.26
N THR A 54 -1.82 -22.55 -4.27
CA THR A 54 -1.45 -21.69 -3.15
C THR A 54 -0.42 -22.38 -2.25
N ILE A 55 0.36 -21.58 -1.49
CA ILE A 55 1.37 -22.11 -0.57
C ILE A 55 0.76 -23.10 0.42
N GLY A 56 -0.45 -22.83 0.95
CA GLY A 56 -1.14 -23.77 1.83
C GLY A 56 -1.42 -25.15 1.19
N GLN A 57 -1.74 -25.18 -0.10
CA GLN A 57 -1.93 -26.43 -0.84
C GLN A 57 -0.61 -27.14 -1.14
N ILE A 58 0.46 -26.37 -1.37
CA ILE A 58 1.81 -26.93 -1.55
C ILE A 58 2.31 -27.54 -0.24
N ILE A 59 2.06 -26.91 0.89
CA ILE A 59 2.36 -27.44 2.22
C ILE A 59 1.57 -28.72 2.49
N GLU A 60 0.28 -28.74 2.13
CA GLU A 60 -0.54 -29.95 2.27
C GLU A 60 0.02 -31.14 1.47
N ALA A 61 0.49 -30.88 0.26
CA ALA A 61 1.06 -31.90 -0.61
C ALA A 61 2.39 -32.49 -0.08
N ASN A 62 3.18 -31.68 0.65
CA ASN A 62 4.51 -32.08 1.15
C ASN A 62 4.50 -32.51 2.62
N LEU A 63 3.70 -31.84 3.47
CA LEU A 63 3.67 -32.02 4.94
C LEU A 63 2.32 -32.55 5.46
N GLY A 64 1.38 -32.77 4.56
CA GLY A 64 0.07 -33.29 4.90
C GLY A 64 -0.89 -32.23 5.50
N LYS A 65 -2.09 -32.70 5.88
CA LYS A 65 -3.18 -31.83 6.37
C LYS A 65 -2.84 -31.05 7.64
N SER A 66 -2.07 -31.63 8.53
CA SER A 66 -1.63 -30.95 9.77
C SER A 66 -0.73 -29.78 9.48
N GLY A 67 0.20 -29.91 8.53
CA GLY A 67 1.06 -28.81 8.09
C GLY A 67 0.25 -27.65 7.47
N LYS A 68 -0.73 -27.94 6.63
CA LYS A 68 -1.65 -26.95 6.07
C LYS A 68 -2.44 -26.21 7.16
N PHE A 69 -2.96 -26.95 8.13
CA PHE A 69 -3.75 -26.36 9.23
C PHE A 69 -2.91 -25.39 10.05
N LEU A 70 -1.72 -25.80 10.48
CA LEU A 70 -0.78 -24.96 11.23
C LEU A 70 -0.40 -23.72 10.43
N PHE A 71 -0.06 -23.88 9.14
CA PHE A 71 0.25 -22.75 8.27
C PHE A 71 -0.95 -21.79 8.12
N SER A 72 -2.16 -22.32 8.00
CA SER A 72 -3.36 -21.49 7.85
C SER A 72 -3.62 -20.66 9.11
N ILE A 73 -3.42 -21.23 10.32
CA ILE A 73 -3.52 -20.48 11.57
C ILE A 73 -2.45 -19.40 11.61
N PHE A 74 -1.20 -19.75 11.32
CA PHE A 74 -0.09 -18.81 11.30
C PHE A 74 -0.38 -17.64 10.34
N ALA A 75 -0.78 -17.93 9.11
CA ALA A 75 -1.12 -16.93 8.12
C ALA A 75 -2.27 -16.03 8.56
N TYR A 76 -3.32 -16.61 9.14
CA TYR A 76 -4.47 -15.87 9.65
C TYR A 76 -4.08 -14.90 10.77
N VAL A 77 -3.35 -15.38 11.78
CA VAL A 77 -2.89 -14.53 12.89
C VAL A 77 -1.96 -13.42 12.38
N THR A 78 -1.03 -13.75 11.46
CA THR A 78 -0.13 -12.77 10.86
C THR A 78 -0.91 -11.68 10.12
N LEU A 79 -1.91 -12.04 9.32
CA LEU A 79 -2.76 -11.07 8.61
C LEU A 79 -3.54 -10.18 9.57
N LEU A 80 -4.06 -10.71 10.69
CA LEU A 80 -4.73 -9.89 11.71
C LEU A 80 -3.78 -8.85 12.32
N VAL A 81 -2.55 -9.26 12.65
CA VAL A 81 -1.53 -8.35 13.20
C VAL A 81 -1.18 -7.26 12.18
N VAL A 82 -1.00 -7.63 10.92
CA VAL A 82 -0.72 -6.68 9.83
C VAL A 82 -1.86 -5.67 9.65
N ILE A 83 -3.11 -6.14 9.63
CA ILE A 83 -4.28 -5.25 9.52
C ILE A 83 -4.33 -4.28 10.70
N ALA A 84 -4.15 -4.77 11.93
CA ALA A 84 -4.17 -3.94 13.12
C ALA A 84 -3.05 -2.89 13.12
N ALA A 85 -1.84 -3.28 12.71
CA ALA A 85 -0.69 -2.39 12.60
C ALA A 85 -0.95 -1.27 11.56
N PHE A 86 -1.40 -1.63 10.36
CA PHE A 86 -1.69 -0.64 9.33
C PHE A 86 -2.87 0.26 9.68
N ALA A 87 -3.94 -0.27 10.26
CA ALA A 87 -5.07 0.55 10.71
C ALA A 87 -4.61 1.59 11.76
N ASN A 88 -3.74 1.19 12.68
CA ASN A 88 -3.18 2.10 13.68
C ASN A 88 -2.28 3.18 13.07
N ILE A 89 -1.42 2.83 12.10
CA ILE A 89 -0.55 3.77 11.38
C ILE A 89 -1.41 4.78 10.59
N VAL A 90 -2.39 4.32 9.83
CA VAL A 90 -3.26 5.18 9.03
C VAL A 90 -4.08 6.10 9.93
N ALA A 91 -4.65 5.59 11.04
CA ALA A 91 -5.37 6.41 12.01
C ALA A 91 -4.48 7.49 12.63
N ALA A 92 -3.23 7.16 12.96
CA ALA A 92 -2.26 8.14 13.46
C ALA A 92 -1.93 9.21 12.41
N THR A 93 -1.76 8.81 11.15
CA THR A 93 -1.52 9.73 10.02
C THR A 93 -2.71 10.67 9.82
N PHE A 94 -3.94 10.18 9.91
CA PHE A 94 -5.15 11.00 9.76
C PHE A 94 -5.35 11.98 10.89
N VAL A 95 -4.90 11.65 12.10
CA VAL A 95 -4.89 12.59 13.23
C VAL A 95 -3.80 13.65 13.02
N ALA A 96 -2.62 13.28 12.53
CA ALA A 96 -1.52 14.20 12.30
C ALA A 96 -1.76 15.13 11.09
N SER A 97 -2.48 14.64 10.08
CA SER A 97 -2.77 15.36 8.83
C SER A 97 -4.25 15.19 8.46
N PRO A 98 -5.16 15.99 9.05
CA PRO A 98 -6.60 15.90 8.78
C PRO A 98 -6.98 16.16 7.31
N GLU A 99 -6.18 16.97 6.61
CA GLU A 99 -6.32 17.22 5.17
C GLU A 99 -6.18 15.93 4.35
N ALA A 100 -5.20 15.11 4.72
CA ALA A 100 -4.95 13.83 4.07
C ALA A 100 -6.09 12.84 4.31
N ALA A 101 -6.73 12.90 5.48
CA ALA A 101 -7.89 12.08 5.80
C ALA A 101 -9.07 12.40 4.87
N THR A 102 -9.41 13.68 4.72
CA THR A 102 -10.49 14.13 3.81
C THR A 102 -10.19 13.75 2.36
N ALA A 103 -8.96 14.07 1.90
CA ALA A 103 -8.55 13.72 0.54
C ALA A 103 -8.62 12.21 0.28
N SER A 104 -8.22 11.37 1.24
CA SER A 104 -8.27 9.91 1.13
C SER A 104 -9.70 9.36 1.03
N LEU A 105 -10.65 9.89 1.81
CA LEU A 105 -12.05 9.50 1.73
C LEU A 105 -12.68 9.88 0.39
N LEU A 106 -12.41 11.09 -0.08
CA LEU A 106 -12.86 11.55 -1.41
C LEU A 106 -12.24 10.67 -2.51
N PHE A 107 -10.97 10.33 -2.38
CA PHE A 107 -10.27 9.47 -3.32
C PHE A 107 -10.87 8.06 -3.41
N ILE A 108 -11.30 7.47 -2.30
CA ILE A 108 -12.01 6.18 -2.30
C ILE A 108 -13.30 6.30 -3.12
N ALA A 109 -14.09 7.36 -2.90
CA ALA A 109 -15.32 7.59 -3.67
C ALA A 109 -15.03 7.75 -5.17
N ILE A 110 -14.02 8.55 -5.53
CA ILE A 110 -13.57 8.74 -6.91
C ILE A 110 -13.14 7.41 -7.54
N ALA A 111 -12.38 6.59 -6.81
CA ALA A 111 -11.93 5.29 -7.31
C ALA A 111 -13.08 4.33 -7.60
N VAL A 112 -14.11 4.31 -6.76
CA VAL A 112 -15.33 3.52 -6.99
C VAL A 112 -16.08 4.01 -8.22
N VAL A 113 -16.29 5.33 -8.35
CA VAL A 113 -16.96 5.93 -9.52
C VAL A 113 -16.16 5.64 -10.80
N PHE A 114 -14.84 5.81 -10.77
CA PHE A 114 -13.96 5.47 -11.88
C PHE A 114 -14.10 3.99 -12.27
N GLY A 115 -14.02 3.08 -11.29
CA GLY A 115 -14.15 1.64 -11.53
C GLY A 115 -15.47 1.29 -12.18
N LEU A 116 -16.59 1.79 -11.66
CA LEU A 116 -17.92 1.54 -12.22
C LEU A 116 -18.07 2.13 -13.62
N SER A 117 -17.58 3.36 -13.85
CA SER A 117 -17.67 4.04 -15.14
C SER A 117 -16.87 3.36 -16.25
N VAL A 118 -15.67 2.87 -15.92
CA VAL A 118 -14.79 2.21 -16.90
C VAL A 118 -15.21 0.76 -17.13
N TYR A 119 -15.48 -0.02 -16.06
CA TYR A 119 -15.75 -1.45 -16.20
C TYR A 119 -17.20 -1.77 -16.58
N ARG A 120 -18.18 -0.93 -16.21
CA ARG A 120 -19.60 -1.13 -16.54
C ARG A 120 -20.19 -0.05 -17.43
N GLY A 121 -19.71 1.20 -17.32
CA GLY A 121 -20.25 2.35 -18.06
C GLY A 121 -19.73 2.48 -19.49
N GLY A 122 -18.80 1.63 -19.94
CA GLY A 122 -18.23 1.70 -21.28
C GLY A 122 -17.39 2.95 -21.57
N LEU A 123 -17.00 3.70 -20.54
CA LEU A 123 -16.15 4.87 -20.69
C LEU A 123 -14.77 4.42 -21.19
N SER A 124 -14.22 5.12 -22.18
CA SER A 124 -12.85 4.86 -22.65
C SER A 124 -11.86 4.97 -21.49
N PHE A 125 -11.02 3.95 -21.36
CA PHE A 125 -10.01 3.88 -20.29
C PHE A 125 -9.13 5.15 -20.23
N LYS A 126 -8.73 5.70 -21.37
CA LYS A 126 -7.92 6.93 -21.45
C LYS A 126 -8.64 8.15 -20.90
N ILE A 127 -9.92 8.32 -21.25
CA ILE A 127 -10.74 9.44 -20.77
C ILE A 127 -11.00 9.28 -19.26
N GLY A 128 -11.35 8.08 -18.83
CA GLY A 128 -11.53 7.77 -17.42
C GLY A 128 -10.27 8.07 -16.59
N THR A 129 -9.09 7.69 -17.07
CA THR A 129 -7.81 7.98 -16.39
C THR A 129 -7.55 9.47 -16.28
N ALA A 130 -7.73 10.23 -17.37
CA ALA A 130 -7.54 11.68 -17.33
C ALA A 130 -8.51 12.35 -16.34
N ALA A 131 -9.77 11.98 -16.37
CA ALA A 131 -10.78 12.47 -15.43
C ALA A 131 -10.45 12.06 -13.98
N GLY A 132 -10.04 10.82 -13.76
CA GLY A 132 -9.65 10.32 -12.45
C GLY A 132 -8.47 11.08 -11.86
N LEU A 133 -7.44 11.39 -12.66
CA LEU A 133 -6.29 12.19 -12.23
C LEU A 133 -6.68 13.64 -11.89
N VAL A 134 -7.54 14.26 -12.69
CA VAL A 134 -8.05 15.62 -12.38
C VAL A 134 -8.83 15.59 -11.08
N LEU A 135 -9.74 14.63 -10.89
CA LEU A 135 -10.53 14.49 -9.66
C LEU A 135 -9.64 14.19 -8.45
N LEU A 136 -8.54 13.47 -8.64
CA LEU A 136 -7.56 13.23 -7.59
C LEU A 136 -6.90 14.54 -7.12
N VAL A 137 -6.47 15.40 -8.05
CA VAL A 137 -5.93 16.72 -7.70
C VAL A 137 -6.98 17.57 -6.99
N VAL A 138 -8.22 17.54 -7.48
CA VAL A 138 -9.35 18.23 -6.83
C VAL A 138 -9.59 17.68 -5.42
N SER A 139 -9.49 16.36 -5.19
CA SER A 139 -9.67 15.78 -3.86
C SER A 139 -8.60 16.25 -2.86
N ILE A 140 -7.37 16.44 -3.31
CA ILE A 140 -6.29 17.00 -2.49
C ILE A 140 -6.59 18.47 -2.15
N ALA A 141 -7.01 19.27 -3.13
CA ALA A 141 -7.37 20.66 -2.91
C ALA A 141 -8.54 20.80 -1.94
N LEU A 142 -9.58 19.98 -2.09
CA LEU A 142 -10.73 19.95 -1.18
C LEU A 142 -10.35 19.45 0.22
N GLY A 143 -9.44 18.51 0.33
CA GLY A 143 -8.90 18.05 1.62
C GLY A 143 -8.25 19.18 2.40
N ASN A 144 -7.46 20.03 1.72
CA ASN A 144 -6.84 21.20 2.32
C ASN A 144 -7.87 22.28 2.75
N MET A 145 -9.00 22.39 2.04
CA MET A 145 -10.04 23.37 2.38
C MET A 145 -10.96 22.90 3.52
N PHE A 146 -11.19 21.60 3.62
CA PHE A 146 -12.14 21.00 4.57
C PHE A 146 -11.50 19.85 5.35
N PRO A 147 -10.55 20.10 6.25
CA PRO A 147 -9.88 19.07 7.03
C PRO A 147 -10.86 18.42 8.03
N LEU A 148 -10.93 17.09 8.04
CA LEU A 148 -11.75 16.31 8.99
C LEU A 148 -10.94 15.99 10.25
N VAL A 149 -11.18 16.74 11.30
CA VAL A 149 -10.51 16.56 12.60
C VAL A 149 -11.34 15.61 13.46
N LEU A 150 -10.88 14.36 13.60
CA LEU A 150 -11.52 13.34 14.43
C LEU A 150 -10.50 12.72 15.39
N SER A 151 -11.01 12.11 16.47
CA SER A 151 -10.16 11.38 17.41
C SER A 151 -9.57 10.13 16.79
N LYS A 152 -8.40 9.68 17.29
CA LYS A 152 -7.75 8.46 16.82
C LYS A 152 -8.66 7.23 16.92
N THR A 153 -9.42 7.10 18.02
CA THR A 153 -10.36 6.00 18.23
C THR A 153 -11.46 6.00 17.18
N THR A 154 -12.02 7.17 16.86
CA THR A 154 -13.04 7.30 15.81
C THR A 154 -12.48 6.88 14.46
N TRP A 155 -11.25 7.30 14.10
CA TRP A 155 -10.59 6.87 12.88
C TRP A 155 -10.37 5.37 12.81
N VAL A 156 -9.93 4.75 13.90
CA VAL A 156 -9.78 3.28 13.96
C VAL A 156 -11.13 2.58 13.70
N CYS A 157 -12.23 3.04 14.30
CA CYS A 157 -13.55 2.48 14.05
C CYS A 157 -14.00 2.63 12.59
N ILE A 158 -13.81 3.81 12.00
CA ILE A 158 -14.12 4.05 10.57
C ILE A 158 -13.29 3.15 9.67
N LEU A 159 -11.97 3.04 9.92
CA LEU A 159 -11.07 2.20 9.14
C LEU A 159 -11.42 0.72 9.27
N MET A 160 -11.75 0.22 10.45
CA MET A 160 -12.17 -1.17 10.65
C MET A 160 -13.48 -1.48 9.91
N THR A 161 -14.44 -0.55 9.95
CA THR A 161 -15.68 -0.67 9.17
C THR A 161 -15.39 -0.69 7.66
N TYR A 162 -14.52 0.21 7.20
CA TYR A 162 -14.08 0.23 5.79
C TYR A 162 -13.40 -1.06 5.39
N ILE A 163 -12.46 -1.58 6.20
CA ILE A 163 -11.75 -2.85 5.93
C ILE A 163 -12.75 -4.01 5.83
N PHE A 164 -13.74 -4.07 6.73
CA PHE A 164 -14.78 -5.08 6.68
C PHE A 164 -15.60 -5.02 5.39
N ILE A 165 -16.06 -3.83 4.98
CA ILE A 165 -16.79 -3.63 3.72
C ILE A 165 -15.89 -3.97 2.52
N ALA A 166 -14.64 -3.51 2.52
CA ALA A 166 -13.69 -3.75 1.45
C ALA A 166 -13.34 -5.24 1.28
N SER A 167 -13.36 -6.02 2.36
CA SER A 167 -13.10 -7.46 2.31
C SER A 167 -14.21 -8.26 1.59
N ILE A 168 -15.43 -7.74 1.58
CA ILE A 168 -16.58 -8.36 0.92
C ILE A 168 -16.75 -7.84 -0.51
N ALA A 169 -16.28 -6.61 -0.78
CA ALA A 169 -16.41 -5.97 -2.07
C ALA A 169 -15.56 -6.66 -3.15
N PRO A 170 -16.07 -6.83 -4.38
CA PRO A 170 -15.27 -7.34 -5.49
C PRO A 170 -14.04 -6.46 -5.77
N VAL A 171 -12.90 -7.10 -6.00
CA VAL A 171 -11.58 -6.44 -6.20
C VAL A 171 -11.63 -5.39 -7.32
N TRP A 172 -12.36 -5.65 -8.39
CA TRP A 172 -12.47 -4.76 -9.55
C TRP A 172 -13.26 -3.48 -9.29
N ILE A 173 -14.12 -3.44 -8.25
CA ILE A 173 -14.90 -2.24 -7.91
C ILE A 173 -14.07 -1.27 -7.07
N LEU A 174 -13.32 -1.78 -6.08
CA LEU A 174 -12.70 -0.96 -5.06
C LEU A 174 -11.17 -0.95 -5.16
N LEU A 175 -10.55 -2.13 -5.18
CA LEU A 175 -9.09 -2.24 -5.07
C LEU A 175 -8.38 -1.88 -6.36
N GLN A 176 -8.76 -2.47 -7.50
CA GLN A 176 -8.08 -2.23 -8.77
C GLN A 176 -8.12 -0.76 -9.21
N PRO A 177 -9.28 -0.06 -9.20
CA PRO A 177 -9.33 1.34 -9.59
C PRO A 177 -8.53 2.24 -8.65
N ARG A 178 -8.63 1.99 -7.36
CA ARG A 178 -7.89 2.74 -6.33
C ARG A 178 -6.39 2.59 -6.52
N ASP A 179 -5.90 1.37 -6.64
CA ASP A 179 -4.48 1.09 -6.77
C ASP A 179 -3.91 1.62 -8.09
N TYR A 180 -4.70 1.56 -9.16
CA TYR A 180 -4.33 2.14 -10.45
C TYR A 180 -4.13 3.66 -10.35
N LEU A 181 -5.10 4.40 -9.83
CA LEU A 181 -4.99 5.86 -9.68
C LEU A 181 -3.89 6.24 -8.67
N ASN A 182 -3.75 5.50 -7.58
CA ASN A 182 -2.72 5.76 -6.57
C ASN A 182 -1.30 5.54 -7.11
N SER A 183 -1.11 4.69 -8.10
CA SER A 183 0.20 4.47 -8.72
C SER A 183 0.77 5.75 -9.35
N PHE A 184 -0.08 6.63 -9.91
CA PHE A 184 0.36 7.91 -10.47
C PHE A 184 0.87 8.86 -9.38
N LEU A 185 0.22 8.90 -8.20
CA LEU A 185 0.72 9.68 -7.07
C LEU A 185 2.08 9.16 -6.60
N LEU A 186 2.24 7.86 -6.54
CA LEU A 186 3.50 7.24 -6.13
C LEU A 186 4.63 7.54 -7.11
N TYR A 187 4.38 7.45 -8.43
CA TYR A 187 5.36 7.83 -9.44
C TYR A 187 5.68 9.32 -9.39
N ALA A 188 4.68 10.18 -9.20
CA ALA A 188 4.91 11.61 -9.04
C ALA A 188 5.76 11.90 -7.80
N CYS A 189 5.45 11.27 -6.66
CA CYS A 189 6.23 11.40 -5.43
C CYS A 189 7.69 10.95 -5.64
N MET A 190 7.93 9.82 -6.30
CA MET A 190 9.28 9.33 -6.62
C MET A 190 10.03 10.29 -7.55
N ALA A 191 9.36 10.82 -8.58
CA ALA A 191 9.95 11.77 -9.52
C ALA A 191 10.32 13.08 -8.82
N PHE A 192 9.43 13.64 -7.99
CA PHE A 192 9.71 14.84 -7.22
C PHE A 192 10.81 14.63 -6.18
N ALA A 193 10.85 13.47 -5.53
CA ALA A 193 11.93 13.12 -4.61
C ALA A 193 13.27 13.06 -5.36
N LEU A 194 13.32 12.40 -6.53
CA LEU A 194 14.53 12.33 -7.34
C LEU A 194 15.00 13.71 -7.81
N ILE A 195 14.08 14.55 -8.31
CA ILE A 195 14.36 15.92 -8.72
C ILE A 195 14.82 16.75 -7.50
N GLY A 196 14.16 16.64 -6.38
CA GLY A 196 14.55 17.32 -5.14
C GLY A 196 15.96 16.92 -4.70
N ILE A 197 16.24 15.64 -4.70
CA ILE A 197 17.56 15.10 -4.40
C ILE A 197 18.61 15.66 -5.39
N THR A 198 18.39 15.66 -6.67
CA THR A 198 19.36 16.13 -7.67
C THR A 198 19.58 17.64 -7.66
N LEU A 199 18.54 18.42 -7.36
CA LEU A 199 18.62 19.88 -7.33
C LEU A 199 19.17 20.44 -5.99
N TYR A 200 18.83 19.78 -4.87
CA TYR A 200 19.22 20.21 -3.54
C TYR A 200 20.39 19.40 -2.96
N LEU A 201 20.87 18.43 -3.68
CA LEU A 201 21.98 17.64 -3.23
C LEU A 201 23.25 18.45 -3.10
N SER A 202 23.35 19.00 -1.99
CA SER A 202 24.60 18.94 -1.29
C SER A 202 24.60 17.63 -0.50
N LEU A 203 25.22 16.60 -1.04
CA LEU A 203 25.67 15.41 -0.30
C LEU A 203 26.51 15.82 0.93
N ILE A 204 26.99 17.03 0.96
CA ILE A 204 27.76 17.69 2.00
C ILE A 204 26.92 17.89 3.29
N HIS A 205 25.61 18.13 3.18
CA HIS A 205 24.76 18.29 4.39
C HIS A 205 24.33 16.97 5.03
N ILE A 206 24.53 15.83 4.35
CA ILE A 206 24.22 14.50 4.91
C ILE A 206 25.45 13.92 5.64
N SER A 207 26.64 14.47 5.40
CA SER A 207 27.91 13.99 5.95
C SER A 207 28.45 14.80 7.14
N GLU A 208 27.77 15.86 7.58
CA GLU A 208 28.14 16.52 8.81
C GLU A 208 27.45 15.89 10.02
N PRO A 209 28.22 15.50 11.05
CA PRO A 209 27.71 14.88 12.27
C PRO A 209 26.93 15.84 13.14
#